data_ec8c7680ecfb2273bb0e188da99ca867
#
_entry.id   ec8c7680ecfb2273bb0e188da99ca867
#
_cell.length_a   1.000
_cell.length_b   1.000
_cell.length_c   1.000
_cell.angle_alpha   90.00
_cell.angle_beta   90.00
_cell.angle_gamma   90.00
#
_symmetry.space_group_name_H-M   'P 1'
#
loop_
_entity.id
_entity.type
_entity.pdbx_description
1 polymer ?
#
loop_
_entity_poly.entity_id
_entity_poly.type
_entity_poly.pdbx_seq_one_letter_code
_entity_poly.pdbx_strand_id
1 'polypeptide(L)'
;NKVQRLLADVETEGVEYKSAKNNFDFDDLGKYFSALSNEANLRHADAGWLLFGVRNDRTICGTGYRKEAHEPSIGLRKLKHEMALYTNSGMTFEEIYELTIDRQRVVAFQVPPALFATPTTWKGVPYSRENESIVQMPAFKLTAIYSQARPDWSSQLAYDANIDDLDSDAVAFACEEYSKKYASRQQAIEGFSSE
;
A
#
# COMPACT_ATOMS: atom_id res chain seq x y z
N ASN A 1 15.21 -1.42 -19.91
CA ASN A 1 13.77 -1.49 -19.59
C ASN A 1 13.59 -2.01 -18.16
N LYS A 2 12.71 -1.37 -17.34
CA LYS A 2 12.50 -1.71 -15.92
C LYS A 2 12.16 -3.20 -15.73
N VAL A 3 11.32 -3.78 -16.60
CA VAL A 3 10.92 -5.19 -16.54
C VAL A 3 12.08 -6.15 -16.87
N GLN A 4 12.98 -5.78 -17.77
CA GLN A 4 14.18 -6.59 -18.05
C GLN A 4 15.13 -6.64 -16.84
N ARG A 5 15.18 -5.57 -16.03
CA ARG A 5 15.91 -5.57 -14.76
C ARG A 5 15.26 -6.49 -13.74
N LEU A 6 13.92 -6.49 -13.63
CA LEU A 6 13.20 -7.40 -12.74
C LEU A 6 13.45 -8.89 -13.05
N LEU A 7 13.68 -9.23 -14.32
CA LEU A 7 14.05 -10.59 -14.74
C LEU A 7 15.52 -10.94 -14.45
N ALA A 8 16.39 -9.92 -14.39
CA ALA A 8 17.83 -10.07 -14.19
C ALA A 8 18.22 -10.02 -12.69
N ASP A 9 17.48 -9.28 -11.87
CA ASP A 9 17.76 -9.13 -10.44
C ASP A 9 17.42 -10.39 -9.66
N VAL A 10 18.34 -10.75 -8.76
CA VAL A 10 18.18 -11.85 -7.82
C VAL A 10 17.03 -11.52 -6.85
N GLU A 11 16.02 -12.41 -6.79
CA GLU A 11 14.95 -12.48 -5.79
C GLU A 11 14.69 -11.21 -4.97
N THR A 12 13.92 -10.29 -5.51
CA THR A 12 13.19 -9.37 -4.66
C THR A 12 11.85 -10.03 -4.35
N GLU A 13 11.54 -10.26 -3.07
CA GLU A 13 10.26 -10.81 -2.59
C GLU A 13 9.03 -9.97 -3.02
N GLY A 14 9.23 -8.89 -3.76
CA GLY A 14 8.21 -8.07 -4.39
C GLY A 14 7.83 -8.47 -5.81
N VAL A 15 8.37 -9.57 -6.35
CA VAL A 15 8.08 -10.04 -7.71
C VAL A 15 7.52 -11.45 -7.69
N GLU A 16 6.41 -11.67 -8.38
CA GLU A 16 5.77 -12.96 -8.55
C GLU A 16 5.74 -13.36 -10.03
N TYR A 17 6.07 -14.60 -10.35
CA TYR A 17 6.08 -15.15 -11.70
C TYR A 17 4.96 -16.17 -11.88
N LYS A 18 4.23 -16.09 -12.99
CA LYS A 18 3.19 -17.07 -13.36
C LYS A 18 3.25 -17.36 -14.85
N SER A 19 3.15 -18.62 -15.20
CA SER A 19 3.05 -19.02 -16.61
C SER A 19 1.77 -18.49 -17.27
N ALA A 20 0.64 -18.54 -16.56
CA ALA A 20 -0.67 -17.99 -16.99
C ALA A 20 -0.91 -18.11 -18.51
N LYS A 21 -0.82 -19.33 -19.05
CA LYS A 21 -0.76 -19.56 -20.52
C LYS A 21 -1.85 -18.83 -21.27
N ASN A 22 -3.13 -19.18 -21.05
CA ASN A 22 -4.27 -18.57 -21.73
C ASN A 22 -5.31 -18.02 -20.76
N ASN A 23 -5.31 -18.50 -19.53
CA ASN A 23 -6.26 -18.09 -18.51
C ASN A 23 -5.60 -18.04 -17.13
N PHE A 24 -6.13 -17.21 -16.27
CA PHE A 24 -5.76 -17.11 -14.86
C PHE A 24 -6.99 -16.72 -14.08
N ASP A 25 -7.22 -17.38 -12.95
CA ASP A 25 -8.40 -17.12 -12.14
C ASP A 25 -8.42 -15.68 -11.64
N PHE A 26 -9.58 -15.03 -11.73
CA PHE A 26 -9.71 -13.60 -11.39
C PHE A 26 -9.63 -13.37 -9.88
N ASP A 27 -10.15 -14.32 -9.08
CA ASP A 27 -10.04 -14.21 -7.62
C ASP A 27 -8.61 -14.42 -7.15
N ASP A 28 -7.88 -15.34 -7.77
CA ASP A 28 -6.46 -15.52 -7.46
C ASP A 28 -5.65 -14.29 -7.88
N LEU A 29 -5.96 -13.68 -9.03
CA LEU A 29 -5.32 -12.42 -9.43
C LEU A 29 -5.55 -11.32 -8.38
N GLY A 30 -6.76 -11.21 -7.85
CA GLY A 30 -7.10 -10.24 -6.82
C GLY A 30 -6.38 -10.50 -5.50
N LYS A 31 -6.24 -11.76 -5.10
CA LYS A 31 -5.44 -12.15 -3.92
C LYS A 31 -3.96 -11.78 -4.11
N TYR A 32 -3.38 -12.06 -5.30
CA TYR A 32 -2.00 -11.64 -5.63
C TYR A 32 -1.86 -10.12 -5.59
N PHE A 33 -2.82 -9.38 -6.15
CA PHE A 33 -2.83 -7.92 -6.08
C PHE A 33 -2.79 -7.43 -4.64
N SER A 34 -3.70 -7.91 -3.79
CA SER A 34 -3.75 -7.54 -2.36
C SER A 34 -2.43 -7.87 -1.66
N ALA A 35 -1.91 -9.09 -1.86
CA ALA A 35 -0.69 -9.55 -1.22
C ALA A 35 0.54 -8.70 -1.63
N LEU A 36 0.73 -8.48 -2.94
CA LEU A 36 1.86 -7.71 -3.45
C LEU A 36 1.78 -6.23 -3.04
N SER A 37 0.58 -5.65 -3.01
CA SER A 37 0.34 -4.28 -2.55
C SER A 37 0.73 -4.11 -1.09
N ASN A 38 0.31 -5.04 -0.24
CA ASN A 38 0.62 -5.01 1.19
C ASN A 38 2.11 -5.26 1.47
N GLU A 39 2.73 -6.21 0.76
CA GLU A 39 4.17 -6.45 0.91
C GLU A 39 5.01 -5.26 0.42
N ALA A 40 4.60 -4.59 -0.66
CA ALA A 40 5.27 -3.38 -1.12
C ALA A 40 5.20 -2.26 -0.06
N ASN A 41 4.05 -2.07 0.58
CA ASN A 41 3.91 -1.12 1.69
C ASN A 41 4.81 -1.47 2.88
N LEU A 42 4.77 -2.72 3.35
CA LEU A 42 5.56 -3.18 4.50
C LEU A 42 7.07 -3.07 4.30
N ARG A 43 7.53 -3.13 3.05
CA ARG A 43 8.96 -3.06 2.67
C ARG A 43 9.37 -1.69 2.18
N HIS A 44 8.45 -0.72 2.18
CA HIS A 44 8.68 0.62 1.62
C HIS A 44 9.17 0.58 0.16
N ALA A 45 8.67 -0.40 -0.61
CA ALA A 45 8.97 -0.53 -2.03
C ALA A 45 8.02 0.33 -2.86
N ASP A 46 8.53 0.86 -3.98
CA ASP A 46 7.74 1.69 -4.90
C ASP A 46 6.58 0.93 -5.55
N ALA A 47 6.72 -0.38 -5.72
CA ALA A 47 5.70 -1.25 -6.31
C ALA A 47 5.96 -2.74 -6.04
N GLY A 48 4.90 -3.54 -6.02
CA GLY A 48 4.95 -4.97 -6.23
C GLY A 48 4.80 -5.31 -7.72
N TRP A 49 5.24 -6.50 -8.12
CA TRP A 49 5.21 -6.92 -9.52
C TRP A 49 4.66 -8.32 -9.69
N LEU A 50 3.75 -8.49 -10.64
CA LEU A 50 3.27 -9.80 -11.08
C LEU A 50 3.55 -9.95 -12.58
N LEU A 51 4.26 -10.99 -12.98
CA LEU A 51 4.63 -11.24 -14.35
C LEU A 51 3.96 -12.51 -14.87
N PHE A 52 3.18 -12.37 -15.94
CA PHE A 52 2.58 -13.50 -16.68
C PHE A 52 3.40 -13.84 -17.91
N GLY A 53 3.51 -15.11 -18.22
CA GLY A 53 4.35 -15.62 -19.31
C GLY A 53 5.78 -15.94 -18.87
N VAL A 54 6.02 -16.01 -17.57
CA VAL A 54 7.29 -16.36 -16.95
C VAL A 54 7.05 -17.48 -15.93
N ARG A 55 7.91 -18.47 -15.88
CA ARG A 55 7.89 -19.56 -14.88
C ARG A 55 8.66 -19.12 -13.63
N ASN A 56 8.51 -19.89 -12.54
CA ASN A 56 9.24 -19.66 -11.29
C ASN A 56 10.76 -19.74 -11.45
N ASP A 57 11.25 -20.56 -12.39
CA ASP A 57 12.66 -20.62 -12.77
C ASP A 57 13.12 -19.43 -13.66
N ARG A 58 12.24 -18.45 -13.86
CA ARG A 58 12.41 -17.25 -14.71
C ARG A 58 12.50 -17.54 -16.22
N THR A 59 12.21 -18.76 -16.62
CA THR A 59 12.13 -19.09 -18.06
C THR A 59 10.91 -18.41 -18.67
N ILE A 60 11.12 -17.70 -19.77
CA ILE A 60 10.05 -17.07 -20.52
C ILE A 60 9.29 -18.14 -21.30
N CYS A 61 8.00 -18.26 -21.06
CA CYS A 61 7.14 -19.24 -21.73
C CYS A 61 5.98 -18.62 -22.52
N GLY A 62 5.83 -17.31 -22.40
CA GLY A 62 4.76 -16.55 -23.05
C GLY A 62 3.38 -16.74 -22.44
N THR A 63 2.50 -15.74 -22.65
CA THR A 63 1.12 -15.76 -22.19
C THR A 63 0.12 -15.28 -23.22
N GLY A 64 -1.02 -15.96 -23.31
CA GLY A 64 -2.21 -15.51 -24.02
C GLY A 64 -3.25 -14.82 -23.14
N TYR A 65 -2.94 -14.57 -21.87
CA TYR A 65 -3.89 -14.00 -20.92
C TYR A 65 -4.49 -12.70 -21.45
N ARG A 66 -5.81 -12.65 -21.56
CA ARG A 66 -6.60 -11.53 -22.09
C ARG A 66 -6.06 -10.94 -23.42
N LYS A 67 -5.48 -11.79 -24.26
CA LYS A 67 -5.08 -11.41 -25.61
C LYS A 67 -6.31 -11.43 -26.51
N GLU A 68 -6.82 -10.26 -26.86
CA GLU A 68 -7.92 -10.13 -27.81
C GLU A 68 -7.38 -10.04 -29.25
N ALA A 69 -8.12 -10.65 -30.19
CA ALA A 69 -7.65 -10.80 -31.59
C ALA A 69 -7.55 -9.46 -32.35
N HIS A 70 -8.42 -8.49 -31.99
CA HIS A 70 -8.53 -7.22 -32.72
C HIS A 70 -7.98 -6.00 -31.97
N GLU A 71 -8.02 -6.02 -30.63
CA GLU A 71 -7.47 -4.94 -29.79
C GLU A 71 -6.89 -5.51 -28.48
N PRO A 72 -5.63 -5.94 -28.49
CA PRO A 72 -5.00 -6.60 -27.33
C PRO A 72 -5.09 -5.82 -26.01
N SER A 73 -5.07 -4.49 -26.09
CA SER A 73 -5.07 -3.62 -24.92
C SER A 73 -6.46 -3.45 -24.25
N ILE A 74 -7.55 -3.77 -24.92
CA ILE A 74 -8.91 -3.61 -24.34
C ILE A 74 -9.13 -4.54 -23.16
N GLY A 75 -8.75 -5.82 -23.28
CA GLY A 75 -8.90 -6.80 -22.20
C GLY A 75 -8.13 -6.41 -20.94
N LEU A 76 -6.94 -5.86 -21.10
CA LEU A 76 -6.11 -5.40 -19.98
C LEU A 76 -6.62 -4.07 -19.38
N ARG A 77 -7.17 -3.15 -20.19
CA ARG A 77 -7.78 -1.92 -19.67
C ARG A 77 -9.05 -2.20 -18.87
N LYS A 78 -9.91 -3.11 -19.35
CA LYS A 78 -11.08 -3.57 -18.61
C LYS A 78 -10.69 -4.19 -17.27
N LEU A 79 -9.56 -4.93 -17.23
CA LEU A 79 -9.04 -5.53 -16.01
C LEU A 79 -8.78 -4.51 -14.91
N LYS A 80 -8.20 -3.34 -15.23
CA LYS A 80 -8.00 -2.27 -14.24
C LYS A 80 -9.32 -1.85 -13.59
N HIS A 81 -10.36 -1.67 -14.39
CA HIS A 81 -11.68 -1.30 -13.88
C HIS A 81 -12.29 -2.43 -13.04
N GLU A 82 -12.23 -3.67 -13.52
CA GLU A 82 -12.75 -4.84 -12.81
C GLU A 82 -12.07 -5.02 -11.45
N MET A 83 -10.74 -4.83 -11.38
CA MET A 83 -9.99 -4.90 -10.12
C MET A 83 -10.45 -3.85 -9.12
N ALA A 84 -10.63 -2.61 -9.56
CA ALA A 84 -11.05 -1.50 -8.70
C ALA A 84 -12.42 -1.71 -8.03
N LEU A 85 -13.29 -2.53 -8.61
CA LEU A 85 -14.61 -2.83 -8.04
C LEU A 85 -14.54 -3.74 -6.79
N TYR A 86 -13.47 -4.51 -6.62
CA TYR A 86 -13.35 -5.51 -5.56
C TYR A 86 -12.24 -5.22 -4.56
N THR A 87 -11.44 -4.18 -4.81
CA THR A 87 -10.46 -3.68 -3.85
C THR A 87 -11.04 -2.57 -2.99
N ASN A 88 -10.56 -2.41 -1.76
CA ASN A 88 -10.89 -1.23 -0.98
C ASN A 88 -10.31 0.03 -1.63
N SER A 89 -11.00 1.16 -1.47
CA SER A 89 -10.58 2.46 -2.02
C SER A 89 -10.44 2.50 -3.55
N GLY A 90 -11.01 1.51 -4.28
CA GLY A 90 -10.94 1.47 -5.73
C GLY A 90 -9.53 1.29 -6.30
N MET A 91 -8.62 0.70 -5.53
CA MET A 91 -7.23 0.48 -5.96
C MET A 91 -7.16 -0.50 -7.14
N THR A 92 -6.26 -0.22 -8.07
CA THR A 92 -6.00 -1.06 -9.24
C THR A 92 -4.52 -1.01 -9.62
N PHE A 93 -4.12 -1.77 -10.63
CA PHE A 93 -2.76 -1.72 -11.16
C PHE A 93 -2.36 -0.29 -11.54
N GLU A 94 -1.19 0.14 -11.11
CA GLU A 94 -0.62 1.43 -11.52
C GLU A 94 -0.42 1.42 -13.04
N GLU A 95 0.27 0.38 -13.55
CA GLU A 95 0.45 0.17 -14.97
C GLU A 95 0.42 -1.32 -15.32
N ILE A 96 0.04 -1.63 -16.56
CA ILE A 96 0.10 -2.97 -17.14
C ILE A 96 0.92 -2.89 -18.41
N TYR A 97 2.08 -3.51 -18.38
CA TYR A 97 2.99 -3.54 -19.51
C TYR A 97 2.80 -4.80 -20.31
N GLU A 98 2.62 -4.65 -21.62
CA GLU A 98 2.62 -5.76 -22.56
C GLU A 98 3.94 -5.72 -23.35
N LEU A 99 4.72 -6.77 -23.22
CA LEU A 99 6.09 -6.85 -23.72
C LEU A 99 6.27 -8.09 -24.60
N THR A 100 7.19 -8.00 -25.54
CA THR A 100 7.67 -9.16 -26.27
C THR A 100 9.14 -9.40 -25.90
N ILE A 101 9.43 -10.54 -25.29
CA ILE A 101 10.76 -10.96 -24.89
C ILE A 101 10.99 -12.34 -25.51
N ASP A 102 12.10 -12.55 -26.21
CA ASP A 102 12.44 -13.78 -26.94
C ASP A 102 11.28 -14.26 -27.84
N ARG A 103 10.60 -13.35 -28.52
CA ARG A 103 9.43 -13.59 -29.36
C ARG A 103 8.21 -14.13 -28.60
N GLN A 104 8.23 -14.09 -27.28
CA GLN A 104 7.14 -14.49 -26.39
C GLN A 104 6.48 -13.27 -25.75
N ARG A 105 5.16 -13.28 -25.67
CA ARG A 105 4.40 -12.21 -24.99
C ARG A 105 4.51 -12.39 -23.48
N VAL A 106 4.89 -11.31 -22.79
CA VAL A 106 4.92 -11.22 -21.33
C VAL A 106 4.04 -10.05 -20.91
N VAL A 107 3.23 -10.23 -19.88
CA VAL A 107 2.45 -9.15 -19.29
C VAL A 107 2.96 -8.91 -17.88
N ALA A 108 3.39 -7.68 -17.60
CA ALA A 108 3.86 -7.26 -16.29
C ALA A 108 2.87 -6.28 -15.66
N PHE A 109 2.38 -6.63 -14.49
CA PHE A 109 1.48 -5.81 -13.70
C PHE A 109 2.26 -5.08 -12.61
N GLN A 110 2.21 -3.77 -12.63
CA GLN A 110 2.74 -2.92 -11.59
C GLN A 110 1.65 -2.69 -10.54
N VAL A 111 1.88 -3.22 -9.35
CA VAL A 111 0.95 -3.16 -8.22
C VAL A 111 1.41 -2.04 -7.28
N PRO A 112 0.60 -1.00 -7.05
CA PRO A 112 0.97 0.07 -6.13
C PRO A 112 1.04 -0.46 -4.69
N PRO A 113 1.90 0.11 -3.84
CA PRO A 113 1.90 -0.21 -2.42
C PRO A 113 0.55 0.14 -1.79
N ALA A 114 0.17 -0.61 -0.77
CA ALA A 114 -1.02 -0.29 0.02
C ALA A 114 -0.92 1.13 0.57
N LEU A 115 -2.06 1.79 0.72
CA LEU A 115 -2.12 3.14 1.25
C LEU A 115 -1.59 3.18 2.69
N PHE A 116 -1.07 4.32 3.07
CA PHE A 116 -0.56 4.55 4.41
C PHE A 116 -1.61 4.17 5.46
N ALA A 117 -1.22 3.35 6.44
CA ALA A 117 -2.06 2.83 7.50
C ALA A 117 -3.34 2.09 7.05
N THR A 118 -3.39 1.65 5.78
CA THR A 118 -4.60 1.00 5.24
C THR A 118 -4.21 -0.21 4.39
N PRO A 119 -4.39 -1.44 4.86
CA PRO A 119 -4.08 -2.62 4.07
C PRO A 119 -4.99 -2.72 2.84
N THR A 120 -4.42 -3.10 1.72
CA THR A 120 -5.19 -3.41 0.52
C THR A 120 -5.93 -4.72 0.71
N THR A 121 -7.23 -4.74 0.40
CA THR A 121 -8.07 -5.93 0.51
C THR A 121 -8.57 -6.39 -0.86
N TRP A 122 -8.81 -7.69 -1.01
CA TRP A 122 -9.56 -8.28 -2.09
C TRP A 122 -10.89 -8.82 -1.55
N LYS A 123 -12.01 -8.29 -2.03
CA LYS A 123 -13.35 -8.64 -1.53
C LYS A 123 -13.46 -8.56 -0.01
N GLY A 124 -12.85 -7.51 0.57
CA GLY A 124 -12.84 -7.26 2.01
C GLY A 124 -11.81 -8.04 2.83
N VAL A 125 -11.03 -8.94 2.21
CA VAL A 125 -10.02 -9.74 2.90
C VAL A 125 -8.62 -9.25 2.53
N PRO A 126 -7.76 -8.87 3.49
CA PRO A 126 -6.37 -8.55 3.22
C PRO A 126 -5.54 -9.82 3.08
N TYR A 127 -4.67 -9.85 2.07
CA TYR A 127 -3.75 -10.96 1.81
C TYR A 127 -2.30 -10.50 1.94
N SER A 128 -1.43 -11.47 2.23
CA SER A 128 0.02 -11.31 2.27
C SER A 128 0.72 -12.54 1.70
N ARG A 129 2.03 -12.44 1.51
CA ARG A 129 2.85 -13.58 1.13
C ARG A 129 3.50 -14.21 2.36
N GLU A 130 3.49 -15.54 2.38
CA GLU A 130 4.33 -16.34 3.25
C GLU A 130 5.12 -17.31 2.37
N ASN A 131 6.39 -17.04 2.20
CA ASN A 131 7.24 -17.72 1.22
C ASN A 131 6.64 -17.59 -0.20
N GLU A 132 6.31 -18.73 -0.84
CA GLU A 132 5.72 -18.77 -2.17
C GLU A 132 4.18 -18.79 -2.16
N SER A 133 3.55 -18.82 -0.99
CA SER A 133 2.09 -18.94 -0.84
C SER A 133 1.43 -17.60 -0.54
N ILE A 134 0.20 -17.43 -1.03
CA ILE A 134 -0.68 -16.36 -0.61
C ILE A 134 -1.54 -16.86 0.54
N VAL A 135 -1.56 -16.10 1.62
CA VAL A 135 -2.35 -16.37 2.80
C VAL A 135 -3.16 -15.15 3.20
N GLN A 136 -4.23 -15.35 3.94
CA GLN A 136 -4.87 -14.23 4.62
C GLN A 136 -3.85 -13.57 5.54
N MET A 137 -3.78 -12.24 5.50
CA MET A 137 -2.75 -11.48 6.22
C MET A 137 -2.80 -11.74 7.72
N PRO A 138 -1.71 -12.18 8.34
CA PRO A 138 -1.65 -12.42 9.77
C PRO A 138 -1.69 -11.12 10.56
N ALA A 139 -2.16 -11.21 11.82
CA ALA A 139 -2.40 -10.06 12.69
C ALA A 139 -1.17 -9.15 12.86
N PHE A 140 0.03 -9.71 12.95
CA PHE A 140 1.24 -8.90 13.12
C PHE A 140 1.52 -7.99 11.92
N LYS A 141 1.30 -8.45 10.68
CA LYS A 141 1.44 -7.64 9.47
C LYS A 141 0.34 -6.57 9.37
N LEU A 142 -0.89 -6.92 9.75
CA LEU A 142 -1.99 -5.94 9.85
C LEU A 142 -1.65 -4.83 10.83
N THR A 143 -1.17 -5.21 12.04
CA THR A 143 -0.73 -4.24 13.05
C THR A 143 0.39 -3.36 12.52
N ALA A 144 1.37 -3.92 11.79
CA ALA A 144 2.46 -3.14 11.22
C ALA A 144 1.98 -2.09 10.21
N ILE A 145 0.97 -2.41 9.37
CA ILE A 145 0.39 -1.42 8.45
C ILE A 145 -0.43 -0.38 9.23
N TYR A 146 -1.30 -0.79 10.14
CA TYR A 146 -2.14 0.16 10.89
C TYR A 146 -1.32 1.09 11.78
N SER A 147 -0.21 0.62 12.36
CA SER A 147 0.68 1.45 13.19
C SER A 147 1.47 2.50 12.40
N GLN A 148 1.43 2.49 11.09
CA GLN A 148 1.96 3.56 10.26
C GLN A 148 1.16 4.86 10.42
N ALA A 149 -0.11 4.78 10.86
CA ALA A 149 -0.86 5.97 11.23
C ALA A 149 0.00 6.78 12.20
N ARG A 150 0.42 7.97 11.78
CA ARG A 150 1.21 8.85 12.66
C ARG A 150 0.34 9.14 13.87
N PRO A 151 0.73 8.70 15.07
CA PRO A 151 0.05 9.17 16.24
C PRO A 151 0.09 10.71 16.17
N ASP A 152 -1.03 11.35 16.44
CA ASP A 152 -1.02 12.79 16.66
C ASP A 152 -0.07 13.03 17.84
N TRP A 153 1.17 13.41 17.52
CA TRP A 153 2.20 13.62 18.54
C TRP A 153 1.78 14.72 19.54
N SER A 154 0.91 15.65 19.11
CA SER A 154 0.40 16.69 19.97
C SER A 154 -0.66 16.20 20.98
N SER A 155 -1.23 15.01 20.73
CA SER A 155 -2.17 14.34 21.65
C SER A 155 -1.48 13.38 22.62
N GLN A 156 -0.18 13.13 22.46
CA GLN A 156 0.58 12.24 23.33
C GLN A 156 1.00 12.96 24.62
N LEU A 157 0.84 12.28 25.74
CA LEU A 157 1.38 12.76 27.01
C LEU A 157 2.91 12.66 26.98
N ALA A 158 3.58 13.79 27.12
CA ALA A 158 5.01 13.84 27.33
C ALA A 158 5.30 13.61 28.82
N TYR A 159 5.53 12.35 29.20
CA TYR A 159 5.69 11.95 30.60
C TYR A 159 6.90 12.60 31.30
N ASP A 160 7.91 13.01 30.54
CA ASP A 160 9.13 13.64 31.06
C ASP A 160 9.09 15.17 30.99
N ALA A 161 8.02 15.77 30.43
CA ALA A 161 7.87 17.20 30.32
C ALA A 161 7.14 17.76 31.55
N ASN A 162 7.59 18.93 32.01
CA ASN A 162 6.95 19.70 33.06
C ASN A 162 6.81 21.17 32.64
N ILE A 163 6.17 22.00 33.46
CA ILE A 163 5.91 23.41 33.15
C ILE A 163 7.19 24.23 32.94
N ASP A 164 8.31 23.82 33.58
CA ASP A 164 9.58 24.53 33.52
C ASP A 164 10.30 24.32 32.18
N ASP A 165 9.88 23.33 31.39
CA ASP A 165 10.38 23.09 30.02
C ASP A 165 9.73 24.04 29.00
N LEU A 166 8.70 24.79 29.38
CA LEU A 166 8.02 25.75 28.53
C LEU A 166 8.68 27.12 28.59
N ASP A 167 8.77 27.79 27.44
CA ASP A 167 9.20 29.17 27.38
C ASP A 167 8.22 30.05 28.14
N SER A 168 8.71 30.74 29.18
CA SER A 168 7.88 31.55 30.07
C SER A 168 7.16 32.71 29.35
N ASP A 169 7.79 33.30 28.34
CA ASP A 169 7.20 34.40 27.57
C ASP A 169 6.07 33.87 26.66
N ALA A 170 6.28 32.68 26.07
CA ALA A 170 5.26 32.02 25.28
C ALA A 170 4.04 31.62 26.12
N VAL A 171 4.26 31.14 27.34
CA VAL A 171 3.18 30.81 28.28
C VAL A 171 2.41 32.05 28.69
N ALA A 172 3.12 33.15 29.07
CA ALA A 172 2.50 34.41 29.42
C ALA A 172 1.66 34.99 28.26
N PHE A 173 2.19 34.96 27.05
CA PHE A 173 1.47 35.36 25.84
C PHE A 173 0.21 34.51 25.61
N ALA A 174 0.33 33.19 25.70
CA ALA A 174 -0.81 32.31 25.52
C ALA A 174 -1.92 32.56 26.56
N CYS A 175 -1.55 32.82 27.83
CA CYS A 175 -2.48 33.15 28.90
C CYS A 175 -3.18 34.50 28.63
N GLU A 176 -2.44 35.51 28.15
CA GLU A 176 -3.00 36.82 27.80
C GLU A 176 -4.02 36.71 26.65
N GLU A 177 -3.67 35.97 25.58
CA GLU A 177 -4.56 35.78 24.43
C GLU A 177 -5.79 34.93 24.79
N TYR A 178 -5.61 33.91 25.63
CA TYR A 178 -6.73 33.13 26.16
C TYR A 178 -7.68 33.98 26.98
N SER A 179 -7.13 34.86 27.87
CA SER A 179 -7.91 35.76 28.71
C SER A 179 -8.70 36.76 27.86
N LYS A 180 -8.09 37.33 26.82
CA LYS A 180 -8.77 38.22 25.86
C LYS A 180 -9.93 37.54 25.16
N LYS A 181 -9.71 36.29 24.69
CA LYS A 181 -10.70 35.51 23.94
C LYS A 181 -11.86 35.06 24.80
N TYR A 182 -11.62 34.72 26.05
CA TYR A 182 -12.58 34.13 26.97
C TYR A 182 -12.87 34.99 28.21
N ALA A 183 -12.77 36.33 28.08
CA ALA A 183 -12.98 37.26 29.17
C ALA A 183 -14.31 37.03 29.97
N SER A 184 -15.32 36.43 29.33
CA SER A 184 -16.58 36.05 29.97
C SER A 184 -16.51 34.76 30.81
N ARG A 185 -15.40 34.01 30.77
CA ARG A 185 -15.18 32.76 31.52
C ARG A 185 -14.08 32.87 32.56
N GLN A 186 -13.98 34.02 33.22
CA GLN A 186 -12.96 34.34 34.24
C GLN A 186 -12.81 33.27 35.32
N GLN A 187 -13.88 32.59 35.70
CA GLN A 187 -13.85 31.49 36.71
C GLN A 187 -12.99 30.28 36.31
N ALA A 188 -12.73 30.06 35.00
CA ALA A 188 -11.91 28.93 34.55
C ALA A 188 -10.41 29.25 34.63
N ILE A 189 -10.03 30.53 34.66
CA ILE A 189 -8.64 30.98 34.64
C ILE A 189 -8.05 31.02 36.06
N GLU A 190 -8.87 31.32 37.07
CA GLU A 190 -8.44 31.37 38.49
C GLU A 190 -8.06 29.97 39.04
N GLY A 191 -8.57 28.86 38.42
CA GLY A 191 -8.20 27.50 38.77
C GLY A 191 -6.80 27.06 38.34
N PHE A 192 -6.16 27.77 37.37
CA PHE A 192 -4.84 27.39 36.86
C PHE A 192 -3.68 28.14 37.55
N SER A 193 -3.95 29.15 38.37
CA SER A 193 -2.92 29.92 39.07
C SER A 193 -2.71 29.58 40.54
N SER A 194 -3.28 28.47 41.01
CA SER A 194 -3.26 28.04 42.43
C SER A 194 -2.77 26.62 42.67
N GLU A 195 -2.07 26.00 41.75
CA GLU A 195 -1.24 24.81 41.94
C GLU A 195 0.20 25.12 41.42
#